data_f7e8d2d35e241f859b28063e01e3ad78
#
_entry.id   f7e8d2d35e241f859b28063e01e3ad78
#
_cell.length_a   1.000
_cell.length_b   1.000
_cell.length_c   1.000
_cell.angle_alpha   90.00
_cell.angle_beta   90.00
_cell.angle_gamma   90.00
#
_symmetry.space_group_name_H-M   'P 1'
#
loop_
_entity.id
_entity.type
_entity.pdbx_description
1 polymer ?
#
loop_
_entity_poly.entity_id
_entity_poly.type
_entity_poly.pdbx_seq_one_letter_code
_entity_poly.pdbx_strand_id
1 'polypeptide(L)'
;MRINIDKTLFPLKFTLRILDKNFKLLFKEHRMLINDDELNPIYKSRIYLDIFDEDENLLLKNEKLVFGVPVGLYLSRDRSNNRNLSFPYAYIFPFSEDKIEREVSYENLNNTVFIEFIELEEE
;
A
#
# COMPACT_ATOMS: atom_id res chain seq x y z
N MET A 1 4.15 12.36 6.47
CA MET A 1 4.84 11.40 7.33
C MET A 1 5.12 10.13 6.55
N ARG A 2 6.23 9.49 6.84
CA ARG A 2 6.66 8.32 6.06
C ARG A 2 6.54 7.06 6.91
N ILE A 3 6.02 5.99 6.31
CA ILE A 3 5.92 4.69 6.97
C ILE A 3 7.18 3.90 6.69
N ASN A 4 7.88 3.48 7.74
CA ASN A 4 9.07 2.64 7.60
C ASN A 4 8.65 1.19 7.37
N ILE A 5 9.11 0.63 6.26
CA ILE A 5 8.77 -0.74 5.87
C ILE A 5 10.06 -1.51 5.66
N ASP A 6 10.20 -2.62 6.38
CA ASP A 6 11.31 -3.54 6.13
C ASP A 6 10.84 -4.58 5.12
N LYS A 7 11.16 -4.35 3.85
CA LYS A 7 10.72 -5.24 2.76
C LYS A 7 11.34 -6.62 2.82
N THR A 8 12.42 -6.78 3.57
CA THR A 8 13.03 -8.11 3.75
C THR A 8 12.15 -9.03 4.59
N LEU A 9 11.18 -8.48 5.30
CA LEU A 9 10.25 -9.23 6.14
C LEU A 9 8.91 -9.50 5.45
N PHE A 10 8.78 -9.23 4.17
CA PHE A 10 7.54 -9.48 3.44
C PHE A 10 7.14 -10.97 3.44
N PRO A 11 5.87 -11.29 3.64
CA PRO A 11 4.77 -10.38 3.96
C PRO A 11 4.92 -9.79 5.36
N LEU A 12 4.77 -8.47 5.48
CA LEU A 12 4.99 -7.74 6.72
C LEU A 12 3.68 -7.17 7.23
N LYS A 13 3.30 -7.58 8.43
CA LYS A 13 2.10 -7.07 9.11
C LYS A 13 2.51 -6.31 10.36
N PHE A 14 1.99 -5.10 10.52
CA PHE A 14 2.27 -4.29 11.70
C PHE A 14 1.09 -3.37 12.00
N THR A 15 1.09 -2.81 13.20
CA THR A 15 0.04 -1.89 13.65
C THR A 15 0.46 -0.45 13.38
N LEU A 16 -0.43 0.32 12.78
CA LEU A 16 -0.26 1.75 12.56
C LEU A 16 -1.40 2.48 13.25
N ARG A 17 -1.06 3.47 14.07
CA ARG A 17 -2.07 4.29 14.74
C ARG A 17 -2.37 5.50 13.87
N ILE A 18 -3.65 5.70 13.56
CA ILE A 18 -4.12 6.81 12.75
C ILE A 18 -5.32 7.43 13.45
N LEU A 19 -5.25 8.72 13.80
CA LEU A 19 -6.35 9.44 14.44
C LEU A 19 -6.94 8.68 15.63
N ASP A 20 -6.09 8.26 16.55
CA ASP A 20 -6.48 7.53 17.76
C ASP A 20 -7.07 6.15 17.54
N LYS A 21 -6.97 5.64 16.33
CA LYS A 21 -7.40 4.28 15.99
C LYS A 21 -6.22 3.46 15.54
N ASN A 22 -6.23 2.18 15.88
CA ASN A 22 -5.19 1.26 15.48
C ASN A 22 -5.65 0.45 14.28
N PHE A 23 -4.80 0.42 13.26
CA PHE A 23 -5.03 -0.38 12.06
C PHE A 23 -3.88 -1.34 11.88
N LYS A 24 -4.14 -2.48 11.29
CA LYS A 24 -3.09 -3.43 10.93
C LYS A 24 -2.92 -3.41 9.43
N LEU A 25 -1.68 -3.19 9.01
CA LEU A 25 -1.31 -3.11 7.60
C LEU A 25 -0.49 -4.34 7.26
N LEU A 26 -0.85 -4.99 6.16
CA LEU A 26 -0.11 -6.15 5.67
C LEU A 26 0.40 -5.84 4.27
N PHE A 27 1.71 -5.67 4.15
CA PHE A 27 2.36 -5.45 2.86
C PHE A 27 2.82 -6.77 2.28
N LYS A 28 2.52 -7.00 1.03
CA LYS A 28 2.82 -8.25 0.32
C LYS A 28 3.46 -7.96 -1.02
N GLU A 29 4.34 -8.83 -1.43
CA GLU A 29 4.91 -8.81 -2.77
C GLU A 29 4.32 -9.93 -3.60
N HIS A 30 3.97 -9.63 -4.85
CA HIS A 30 3.66 -10.64 -5.85
C HIS A 30 4.66 -10.51 -6.98
N ARG A 31 5.40 -11.57 -7.23
CA ARG A 31 6.43 -11.60 -8.26
C ARG A 31 5.94 -12.44 -9.43
N MET A 32 5.96 -11.85 -10.62
CA MET A 32 5.52 -12.51 -11.84
C MET A 32 6.69 -12.65 -12.80
N LEU A 33 6.80 -13.82 -13.41
CA LEU A 33 7.76 -14.04 -14.48
C LEU A 33 7.21 -13.45 -15.77
N ILE A 34 7.90 -12.48 -16.35
CA ILE A 34 7.47 -11.86 -17.60
C ILE A 34 8.29 -12.34 -18.80
N ASN A 35 9.41 -13.00 -18.54
CA ASN A 35 10.22 -13.59 -19.59
C ASN A 35 10.78 -14.90 -19.05
N ASP A 36 10.49 -16.00 -19.71
CA ASP A 36 10.91 -17.34 -19.29
C ASP A 36 12.25 -17.77 -19.91
N ASP A 37 13.09 -16.84 -20.28
CA ASP A 37 14.45 -17.15 -20.70
C ASP A 37 15.16 -17.83 -19.53
N GLU A 38 15.51 -19.10 -19.71
CA GLU A 38 16.12 -19.91 -18.65
C GLU A 38 17.45 -19.32 -18.17
N LEU A 39 18.14 -18.59 -19.02
CA LEU A 39 19.44 -18.00 -18.69
C LEU A 39 19.28 -16.66 -17.98
N ASN A 40 18.27 -15.89 -18.32
CA ASN A 40 18.04 -14.56 -17.76
C ASN A 40 16.55 -14.32 -17.55
N PRO A 41 15.95 -15.00 -16.54
CA PRO A 41 14.53 -14.78 -16.27
C PRO A 41 14.30 -13.36 -15.79
N ILE A 42 13.28 -12.70 -16.31
CA ILE A 42 12.89 -11.36 -15.91
C ILE A 42 11.60 -11.46 -15.11
N TYR A 43 11.65 -10.94 -13.89
CA TYR A 43 10.51 -10.92 -12.99
C TYR A 43 10.01 -9.49 -12.82
N LYS A 44 8.71 -9.35 -12.69
CA LYS A 44 8.08 -8.10 -12.32
C LYS A 44 7.45 -8.28 -10.97
N SER A 45 7.83 -7.43 -10.00
CA SER A 45 7.22 -7.47 -8.68
C SER A 45 6.17 -6.37 -8.57
N ARG A 46 5.12 -6.67 -7.82
CA ARG A 46 4.07 -5.71 -7.48
C ARG A 46 3.85 -5.77 -6.00
N ILE A 47 3.58 -4.63 -5.41
CA ILE A 47 3.37 -4.54 -3.97
C ILE A 47 1.88 -4.30 -3.72
N TYR A 48 1.32 -5.07 -2.80
CA TYR A 48 -0.08 -5.02 -2.42
C TYR A 48 -0.22 -4.76 -0.94
N LEU A 49 -1.32 -4.15 -0.57
CA LEU A 49 -1.61 -3.81 0.82
C LEU A 49 -2.98 -4.32 1.21
N ASP A 50 -3.05 -5.02 2.36
CA ASP A 50 -4.30 -5.29 3.06
C ASP A 50 -4.35 -4.41 4.30
N ILE A 51 -5.52 -3.91 4.63
CA ILE A 51 -5.73 -3.12 5.84
C ILE A 51 -6.84 -3.76 6.67
N PHE A 52 -6.57 -3.92 7.96
CA PHE A 52 -7.52 -4.46 8.94
C PHE A 52 -7.75 -3.43 10.03
N ASP A 53 -8.91 -3.46 10.67
CA ASP A 53 -9.13 -2.71 11.89
C ASP A 53 -8.50 -3.43 13.08
N GLU A 54 -8.65 -2.88 14.28
CA GLU A 54 -8.02 -3.47 15.47
C GLU A 54 -8.65 -4.80 15.88
N ASP A 55 -9.86 -5.09 15.41
CA ASP A 55 -10.57 -6.33 15.66
C ASP A 55 -10.32 -7.37 14.55
N GLU A 56 -9.35 -7.14 13.71
CA GLU A 56 -8.97 -8.00 12.59
C GLU A 56 -10.03 -8.08 11.48
N ASN A 57 -10.94 -7.11 11.42
CA ASN A 57 -11.87 -7.03 10.31
C ASN A 57 -11.16 -6.45 9.09
N LEU A 58 -11.28 -7.12 7.96
CA LEU A 58 -10.65 -6.71 6.72
C LEU A 58 -11.36 -5.49 6.14
N LEU A 59 -10.64 -4.40 6.01
CA LEU A 59 -11.16 -3.15 5.44
C LEU A 59 -10.79 -2.98 3.98
N LEU A 60 -9.59 -3.43 3.60
CA LEU A 60 -9.07 -3.29 2.26
C LEU A 60 -8.24 -4.52 1.94
N LYS A 61 -8.49 -5.15 0.79
CA LYS A 61 -7.82 -6.39 0.42
C LYS A 61 -7.13 -6.27 -0.93
N ASN A 62 -5.86 -6.69 -0.96
CA ASN A 62 -5.06 -6.80 -2.19
C ASN A 62 -5.06 -5.52 -3.02
N GLU A 63 -4.94 -4.39 -2.34
CA GLU A 63 -4.86 -3.11 -3.04
C GLU A 63 -3.46 -2.95 -3.60
N LYS A 64 -3.36 -2.87 -4.93
CA LYS A 64 -2.09 -2.64 -5.59
C LYS A 64 -1.60 -1.23 -5.29
N LEU A 65 -0.35 -1.09 -4.87
CA LEU A 65 0.25 0.21 -4.66
C LEU A 65 0.59 0.84 -6.01
N VAL A 66 0.04 2.02 -6.25
CA VAL A 66 0.25 2.79 -7.47
C VAL A 66 0.83 4.14 -7.08
N PHE A 67 1.90 4.53 -7.77
CA PHE A 67 2.62 5.77 -7.46
C PHE A 67 1.68 6.98 -7.42
N GLY A 68 1.72 7.70 -6.30
CA GLY A 68 0.93 8.92 -6.13
C GLY A 68 -0.55 8.73 -5.90
N VAL A 69 -1.04 7.47 -5.86
CA VAL A 69 -2.46 7.18 -5.71
C VAL A 69 -2.72 6.69 -4.29
N PRO A 70 -3.56 7.38 -3.51
CA PRO A 70 -3.92 6.90 -2.18
C PRO A 70 -4.65 5.56 -2.25
N VAL A 71 -4.28 4.66 -1.34
CA VAL A 71 -4.93 3.35 -1.25
C VAL A 71 -6.41 3.54 -0.87
N GLY A 72 -7.25 2.73 -1.45
CA GLY A 72 -8.69 2.80 -1.21
C GLY A 72 -9.42 3.92 -1.94
N LEU A 73 -8.71 4.71 -2.76
CA LEU A 73 -9.31 5.84 -3.46
C LEU A 73 -10.47 5.42 -4.35
N TYR A 74 -10.26 4.36 -5.13
CA TYR A 74 -11.31 3.87 -6.02
C TYR A 74 -12.46 3.24 -5.25
N LEU A 75 -12.14 2.55 -4.19
CA LEU A 75 -13.15 1.97 -3.32
C LEU A 75 -14.04 3.06 -2.73
N SER A 76 -13.46 4.18 -2.32
CA SER A 76 -14.22 5.31 -1.81
C SER A 76 -15.14 5.91 -2.85
N ARG A 77 -14.72 5.91 -4.12
CA ARG A 77 -15.57 6.37 -5.22
C ARG A 77 -16.74 5.45 -5.47
N ASP A 78 -16.47 4.17 -5.51
CA ASP A 78 -17.48 3.16 -5.85
C ASP A 78 -18.50 2.99 -4.75
N ARG A 79 -18.29 3.67 -3.70
CA ARG A 79 -19.06 3.49 -2.53
C ARG A 79 -20.13 4.48 -2.28
N SER A 80 -20.56 5.20 -3.27
CA SER A 80 -21.73 6.05 -3.14
C SER A 80 -22.93 5.28 -2.60
N ASN A 81 -22.98 3.98 -2.88
CA ASN A 81 -24.05 3.11 -2.44
C ASN A 81 -23.67 2.24 -1.22
N ASN A 82 -22.47 2.35 -0.76
CA ASN A 82 -22.01 1.53 0.36
C ASN A 82 -21.63 2.42 1.53
N ARG A 83 -22.26 2.21 2.63
CA ARG A 83 -22.09 2.98 3.83
C ARG A 83 -20.84 2.64 4.60
N ASN A 84 -20.27 1.49 4.33
CA ASN A 84 -19.15 1.00 5.09
C ASN A 84 -17.86 1.51 4.51
N LEU A 85 -17.55 2.75 4.84
CA LEU A 85 -16.29 3.35 4.44
C LEU A 85 -15.17 2.59 5.09
N SER A 86 -14.44 1.84 4.25
CA SER A 86 -13.43 0.95 4.75
C SER A 86 -12.27 1.70 5.35
N PHE A 87 -11.76 2.70 4.64
CA PHE A 87 -10.57 3.39 5.10
C PHE A 87 -10.56 4.86 4.69
N PRO A 88 -11.31 5.72 5.40
CA PRO A 88 -11.32 7.15 5.11
C PRO A 88 -10.45 7.97 6.08
N TYR A 89 -9.52 7.35 6.79
CA TYR A 89 -8.82 8.01 7.90
C TYR A 89 -7.51 8.65 7.52
N ALA A 90 -6.93 8.23 6.41
CA ALA A 90 -5.66 8.76 5.96
C ALA A 90 -5.48 8.50 4.47
N TYR A 91 -4.65 9.32 3.84
CA TYR A 91 -4.10 8.99 2.52
C TYR A 91 -2.80 8.24 2.74
N ILE A 92 -2.72 7.01 2.25
CA ILE A 92 -1.50 6.22 2.25
C ILE A 92 -1.13 6.00 0.78
N PHE A 93 0.05 6.44 0.37
CA PHE A 93 0.41 6.39 -1.04
C PHE A 93 1.91 6.28 -1.23
N PRO A 94 2.36 5.57 -2.29
CA PRO A 94 3.78 5.56 -2.64
C PRO A 94 4.17 6.85 -3.33
N PHE A 95 5.35 7.36 -3.00
CA PHE A 95 5.85 8.59 -3.60
C PHE A 95 7.38 8.60 -3.59
N SER A 96 7.98 9.50 -4.39
CA SER A 96 9.43 9.68 -4.41
C SER A 96 9.79 11.14 -4.22
N GLU A 97 10.99 11.40 -3.68
CA GLU A 97 11.45 12.76 -3.43
C GLU A 97 11.69 13.55 -4.72
N ASP A 98 12.10 12.86 -5.78
CA ASP A 98 12.30 13.47 -7.10
C ASP A 98 11.00 13.70 -7.87
N LYS A 99 9.87 13.21 -7.34
CA LYS A 99 8.53 13.35 -7.92
C LYS A 99 8.38 12.72 -9.29
N ILE A 100 9.29 11.84 -9.68
CA ILE A 100 9.21 11.11 -10.95
C ILE A 100 8.36 9.88 -10.75
N GLU A 101 7.30 9.75 -11.55
CA GLU A 101 6.41 8.60 -11.49
C GLU A 101 7.15 7.31 -11.85
N ARG A 102 6.94 6.28 -11.03
CA ARG A 102 7.52 4.96 -11.22
C ARG A 102 6.52 3.89 -10.85
N GLU A 103 6.67 2.74 -11.47
CA GLU A 103 5.95 1.56 -11.00
C GLU A 103 6.52 1.14 -9.65
N VAL A 104 5.65 0.88 -8.66
CA VAL A 104 6.10 0.47 -7.33
C VAL A 104 6.50 -0.99 -7.37
N SER A 105 7.73 -1.27 -6.98
CA SER A 105 8.30 -2.62 -7.00
C SER A 105 9.08 -2.90 -5.73
N TYR A 106 9.39 -4.17 -5.52
CA TYR A 106 10.24 -4.55 -4.39
C TYR A 106 11.60 -3.84 -4.48
N GLU A 107 12.15 -3.75 -5.69
CA GLU A 107 13.49 -3.18 -5.90
C GLU A 107 13.54 -1.69 -5.54
N ASN A 108 12.52 -0.91 -5.89
CA ASN A 108 12.56 0.53 -5.63
C ASN A 108 11.95 0.94 -4.30
N LEU A 109 11.22 0.04 -3.62
CA LEU A 109 10.61 0.36 -2.33
C LEU A 109 11.70 0.58 -1.28
N ASN A 110 11.61 1.70 -0.57
CA ASN A 110 12.60 2.18 0.40
C ASN A 110 13.94 2.58 -0.23
N ASN A 111 14.01 2.64 -1.53
CA ASN A 111 15.20 3.09 -2.25
C ASN A 111 14.91 4.41 -2.94
N THR A 112 14.00 4.40 -3.89
CA THR A 112 13.55 5.62 -4.56
C THR A 112 12.08 5.91 -4.29
N VAL A 113 11.30 4.88 -3.97
CA VAL A 113 9.87 4.99 -3.66
C VAL A 113 9.66 4.70 -2.18
N PHE A 114 8.92 5.57 -1.52
CA PHE A 114 8.62 5.46 -0.09
C PHE A 114 7.12 5.53 0.11
N ILE A 115 6.65 4.94 1.20
CA ILE A 115 5.24 4.99 1.55
C ILE A 115 5.02 6.18 2.47
N GLU A 116 4.24 7.12 1.99
CA GLU A 116 3.86 8.32 2.74
C GLU A 116 2.44 8.19 3.26
N PHE A 117 2.14 8.88 4.36
CA PHE A 117 0.76 8.99 4.78
C PHE A 117 0.43 10.36 5.35
N ILE A 118 -0.81 10.78 5.12
CA ILE A 118 -1.35 12.05 5.61
C ILE A 118 -2.66 11.73 6.30
N GLU A 119 -2.75 12.06 7.59
CA GLU A 119 -3.97 11.85 8.34
C GLU A 119 -5.04 12.85 7.90
N LEU A 120 -6.27 12.36 7.79
CA LEU A 120 -7.41 13.20 7.43
C LEU A 120 -8.09 13.66 8.70
N GLU A 121 -8.10 14.96 8.92
CA GLU A 121 -8.76 15.51 10.09
C GLU A 121 -10.27 15.44 9.94
N GLU A 122 -10.95 15.06 11.01
CA GLU A 122 -12.40 15.14 11.07
C GLU A 122 -12.81 16.56 11.45
N GLU A 123 -13.73 17.11 10.71
CA GLU A 123 -14.33 18.39 11.07
C GLU A 123 -15.63 18.21 11.81
#